data_68c1263119c13283fe71f12d39dd93e6
#
_entry.id   68c1263119c13283fe71f12d39dd93e6
#
_cell.length_a   1.000
_cell.length_b   1.000
_cell.length_c   1.000
_cell.angle_alpha   90.00
_cell.angle_beta   90.00
_cell.angle_gamma   90.00
#
_symmetry.space_group_name_H-M   'P 1'
#
loop_
_entity.id
_entity.type
_entity.pdbx_description
1 polymer ?
#
loop_
_entity_poly.entity_id
_entity_poly.type
_entity_poly.pdbx_seq_one_letter_code
_entity_poly.pdbx_strand_id
1 'polypeptide(L)'
;MHLVAEVVPLMRATGNFQWGDDYPNPEVFEKDIALNQLWVSEIEGQIAGVSAITTDQDPEYADAGWDITEKAIVTHRLAVNPAFQGKGVAKALMEQAENVARLAGTNILRVDTNSENKATQALFPKLGYQFSGEITLAKRPGLKFFCYQKLL
;
A
#
# COMPACT_ATOMS: atom_id res chain seq x y z
N MET A 1 11.45 -9.83 6.95
CA MET A 1 10.46 -10.74 6.28
C MET A 1 9.56 -11.48 7.26
N HIS A 2 9.90 -11.48 8.52
CA HIS A 2 9.07 -12.07 9.57
C HIS A 2 7.64 -11.50 9.57
N LEU A 3 7.50 -10.18 9.44
CA LEU A 3 6.20 -9.51 9.36
C LEU A 3 5.33 -10.04 8.22
N VAL A 4 5.90 -10.24 7.04
CA VAL A 4 5.16 -10.75 5.87
C VAL A 4 4.67 -12.17 6.12
N ALA A 5 5.51 -13.01 6.75
CA ALA A 5 5.13 -14.38 7.09
C ALA A 5 3.93 -14.44 8.05
N GLU A 6 3.74 -13.42 8.89
CA GLU A 6 2.58 -13.35 9.80
C GLU A 6 1.32 -12.82 9.09
N VAL A 7 1.48 -11.88 8.16
CA VAL A 7 0.34 -11.19 7.53
C VAL A 7 -0.29 -12.01 6.41
N VAL A 8 0.51 -12.69 5.58
CA VAL A 8 0.02 -13.37 4.39
C VAL A 8 -1.05 -14.42 4.69
N PRO A 9 -0.88 -15.32 5.67
CA PRO A 9 -1.93 -16.30 5.98
C PRO A 9 -3.24 -15.66 6.40
N LEU A 10 -3.19 -14.56 7.15
CA LEU A 10 -4.39 -13.85 7.59
C LEU A 10 -5.12 -13.23 6.41
N MET A 11 -4.40 -12.62 5.48
CA MET A 11 -4.99 -12.02 4.28
C MET A 11 -5.64 -13.08 3.39
N ARG A 12 -5.00 -14.23 3.22
CA ARG A 12 -5.55 -15.34 2.43
C ARG A 12 -6.81 -15.91 3.05
N ALA A 13 -6.87 -16.00 4.37
CA ALA A 13 -8.05 -16.49 5.09
C ALA A 13 -9.27 -15.60 4.88
N THR A 14 -9.09 -14.30 4.58
CA THR A 14 -10.17 -13.36 4.28
C THR A 14 -10.45 -13.24 2.78
N GLY A 15 -9.83 -14.07 1.95
CA GLY A 15 -10.01 -14.04 0.49
C GLY A 15 -9.11 -13.05 -0.24
N ASN A 16 -8.19 -12.41 0.47
CA ASN A 16 -7.25 -11.47 -0.13
C ASN A 16 -5.98 -12.21 -0.58
N PHE A 17 -5.81 -12.35 -1.88
CA PHE A 17 -4.68 -13.06 -2.49
C PHE A 17 -3.65 -12.11 -3.11
N GLN A 18 -3.69 -10.83 -2.80
CA GLN A 18 -2.73 -9.85 -3.31
C GLN A 18 -1.28 -10.23 -2.94
N TRP A 19 -1.08 -10.76 -1.73
CA TRP A 19 0.20 -11.24 -1.26
C TRP A 19 0.20 -12.77 -1.23
N GLY A 20 1.28 -13.36 -1.70
CA GLY A 20 1.44 -14.81 -1.77
C GLY A 20 2.80 -15.23 -1.23
N ASP A 21 3.15 -16.51 -1.43
CA ASP A 21 4.43 -17.04 -0.98
C ASP A 21 5.61 -16.43 -1.74
N ASP A 22 5.37 -16.03 -3.00
CA ASP A 22 6.41 -15.50 -3.89
C ASP A 22 6.53 -13.98 -3.84
N TYR A 23 5.52 -13.29 -3.31
CA TYR A 23 5.49 -11.85 -3.32
C TYR A 23 4.72 -11.32 -2.10
N PRO A 24 5.23 -10.32 -1.40
CA PRO A 24 6.56 -9.73 -1.60
C PRO A 24 7.67 -10.66 -1.09
N ASN A 25 8.85 -10.55 -1.68
CA ASN A 25 10.01 -11.35 -1.33
C ASN A 25 11.14 -10.46 -0.78
N PRO A 26 12.23 -11.04 -0.24
CA PRO A 26 13.32 -10.23 0.31
C PRO A 26 13.91 -9.24 -0.68
N GLU A 27 14.06 -9.60 -1.95
CA GLU A 27 14.64 -8.71 -2.96
C GLU A 27 13.82 -7.45 -3.17
N VAL A 28 12.48 -7.54 -3.11
CA VAL A 28 11.60 -6.38 -3.25
C VAL A 28 11.85 -5.39 -2.11
N PHE A 29 11.95 -5.89 -0.88
CA PHE A 29 12.21 -5.02 0.28
C PHE A 29 13.62 -4.47 0.27
N GLU A 30 14.61 -5.25 -0.18
CA GLU A 30 15.98 -4.76 -0.32
C GLU A 30 16.06 -3.60 -1.32
N LYS A 31 15.34 -3.70 -2.42
CA LYS A 31 15.24 -2.61 -3.40
C LYS A 31 14.57 -1.38 -2.78
N ASP A 32 13.49 -1.58 -2.03
CA ASP A 32 12.81 -0.47 -1.37
C ASP A 32 13.74 0.24 -0.38
N ILE A 33 14.56 -0.51 0.36
CA ILE A 33 15.56 0.05 1.27
C ILE A 33 16.62 0.82 0.49
N ALA A 34 17.14 0.23 -0.58
CA ALA A 34 18.20 0.86 -1.38
C ALA A 34 17.74 2.18 -2.00
N LEU A 35 16.45 2.30 -2.32
CA LEU A 35 15.85 3.51 -2.89
C LEU A 35 15.32 4.49 -1.83
N ASN A 36 15.56 4.21 -0.54
CA ASN A 36 15.08 5.02 0.58
C ASN A 36 13.56 5.24 0.56
N GLN A 37 12.82 4.22 0.18
CA GLN A 37 11.36 4.29 0.05
C GLN A 37 10.62 3.31 0.96
N LEU A 38 11.33 2.52 1.78
CA LEU A 38 10.71 1.63 2.75
C LEU A 38 10.57 2.35 4.10
N TRP A 39 9.35 2.33 4.62
CA TRP A 39 9.02 2.91 5.91
C TRP A 39 8.50 1.83 6.84
N VAL A 40 8.87 1.91 8.11
CA VAL A 40 8.41 0.99 9.14
C VAL A 40 7.81 1.76 10.29
N SER A 41 6.83 1.16 10.95
CA SER A 41 6.29 1.65 12.21
C SER A 41 6.76 0.72 13.32
N GLU A 42 7.33 1.28 14.37
CA GLU A 42 7.79 0.51 15.53
C GLU A 42 6.94 0.82 16.75
N ILE A 43 6.63 -0.23 17.50
CA ILE A 43 5.97 -0.11 18.81
C ILE A 43 6.79 -0.95 19.77
N GLU A 44 7.28 -0.31 20.84
CA GLU A 44 8.07 -0.97 21.88
C GLU A 44 9.27 -1.76 21.33
N GLY A 45 9.94 -1.18 20.32
CA GLY A 45 11.12 -1.79 19.70
C GLY A 45 10.82 -2.90 18.71
N GLN A 46 9.54 -3.16 18.41
CA GLN A 46 9.13 -4.18 17.45
C GLN A 46 8.56 -3.53 16.19
N ILE A 47 8.79 -4.16 15.04
CA ILE A 47 8.19 -3.69 13.79
C ILE A 47 6.72 -4.05 13.79
N ALA A 48 5.88 -3.02 13.84
CA ALA A 48 4.43 -3.17 13.85
C ALA A 48 3.81 -3.11 12.46
N GLY A 49 4.46 -2.45 11.52
CA GLY A 49 3.98 -2.35 10.15
C GLY A 49 5.04 -1.84 9.20
N VAL A 50 4.75 -1.95 7.91
CA VAL A 50 5.67 -1.57 6.84
C VAL A 50 4.87 -1.04 5.64
N SER A 51 5.47 -0.12 4.91
CA SER A 51 4.97 0.30 3.59
C SER A 51 6.12 0.81 2.73
N ALA A 52 5.97 0.70 1.42
CA ALA A 52 6.83 1.38 0.48
C ALA A 52 6.11 2.64 -0.02
N ILE A 53 6.77 3.78 0.08
CA ILE A 53 6.23 5.07 -0.35
C ILE A 53 7.09 5.52 -1.52
N THR A 54 6.52 5.51 -2.73
CA THR A 54 7.27 5.62 -3.98
C THR A 54 6.62 6.63 -4.92
N THR A 55 7.28 6.85 -6.07
CA THR A 55 6.70 7.56 -7.21
C THR A 55 6.31 6.59 -8.33
N ASP A 56 6.47 5.28 -8.11
CA ASP A 56 6.20 4.28 -9.14
C ASP A 56 4.69 4.09 -9.31
N GLN A 57 4.21 4.25 -10.53
CA GLN A 57 2.83 4.01 -10.88
C GLN A 57 2.74 2.84 -11.85
N ASP A 58 1.88 1.87 -11.55
CA ASP A 58 1.62 0.77 -12.46
C ASP A 58 0.93 1.31 -13.71
N PRO A 59 1.28 0.79 -14.92
CA PRO A 59 0.66 1.26 -16.17
C PRO A 59 -0.87 1.19 -16.15
N GLU A 60 -1.43 0.19 -15.48
CA GLU A 60 -2.86 -0.02 -15.38
C GLU A 60 -3.58 1.06 -14.55
N TYR A 61 -2.83 1.89 -13.82
CA TYR A 61 -3.43 3.03 -13.10
C TYR A 61 -4.12 4.00 -14.06
N ALA A 62 -3.72 4.03 -15.32
CA ALA A 62 -4.42 4.80 -16.34
C ALA A 62 -5.87 4.33 -16.53
N ASP A 63 -6.16 3.05 -16.29
CA ASP A 63 -7.50 2.48 -16.40
C ASP A 63 -8.44 2.97 -15.28
N ALA A 64 -7.89 3.51 -14.20
CA ALA A 64 -8.68 4.15 -13.15
C ALA A 64 -9.04 5.62 -13.49
N GLY A 65 -8.63 6.09 -14.66
CA GLY A 65 -8.86 7.46 -15.09
C GLY A 65 -7.78 8.43 -14.65
N TRP A 66 -6.66 7.95 -14.16
CA TRP A 66 -5.56 8.80 -13.69
C TRP A 66 -4.58 9.11 -14.83
N ASP A 67 -4.03 10.31 -14.80
CA ASP A 67 -2.89 10.67 -15.64
C ASP A 67 -1.62 10.17 -14.95
N ILE A 68 -1.04 9.08 -15.46
CA ILE A 68 0.16 8.46 -14.87
C ILE A 68 1.45 9.23 -15.21
N THR A 69 1.37 10.28 -16.02
CA THR A 69 2.50 11.18 -16.27
C THR A 69 2.64 12.24 -15.17
N GLU A 70 1.58 12.46 -14.39
CA GLU A 70 1.64 13.35 -13.22
C GLU A 70 2.48 12.70 -12.11
N LYS A 71 3.29 13.52 -11.44
CA LYS A 71 4.01 13.05 -10.26
C LYS A 71 3.01 12.82 -9.12
N ALA A 72 2.99 11.62 -8.61
CA ALA A 72 2.16 11.25 -7.47
C ALA A 72 2.99 10.40 -6.51
N ILE A 73 2.63 10.45 -5.24
CA ILE A 73 3.18 9.52 -4.26
C ILE A 73 2.23 8.33 -4.16
N VAL A 74 2.80 7.15 -4.30
CA VAL A 74 2.05 5.89 -4.30
C VAL A 74 2.51 5.03 -3.13
N THR A 75 1.55 4.57 -2.33
CA THR A 75 1.82 3.61 -1.25
C THR A 75 1.69 2.20 -1.79
N HIS A 76 2.76 1.43 -1.64
CA HIS A 76 2.81 0.02 -2.02
C HIS A 76 3.17 -0.83 -0.80
N ARG A 77 2.81 -2.10 -0.84
CA ARG A 77 3.24 -3.09 0.16
C ARG A 77 2.93 -2.70 1.59
N LEU A 78 1.74 -2.12 1.81
CA LEU A 78 1.27 -1.79 3.15
C LEU A 78 0.89 -3.07 3.90
N ALA A 79 1.50 -3.27 5.05
CA ALA A 79 1.21 -4.42 5.90
C ALA A 79 1.31 -4.06 7.38
N VAL A 80 0.44 -4.63 8.18
CA VAL A 80 0.43 -4.46 9.63
C VAL A 80 0.59 -5.82 10.28
N ASN A 81 1.50 -5.90 11.25
CA ASN A 81 1.66 -7.10 12.07
C ASN A 81 0.34 -7.37 12.81
N PRO A 82 -0.23 -8.58 12.69
CA PRO A 82 -1.49 -8.91 13.36
C PRO A 82 -1.50 -8.64 14.86
N ALA A 83 -0.36 -8.76 15.54
CA ALA A 83 -0.23 -8.47 16.96
C ALA A 83 -0.48 -6.99 17.30
N PHE A 84 -0.39 -6.09 16.31
CA PHE A 84 -0.54 -4.65 16.51
C PHE A 84 -1.74 -4.07 15.76
N GLN A 85 -2.65 -4.90 15.28
CA GLN A 85 -3.87 -4.41 14.63
C GLN A 85 -4.73 -3.63 15.61
N GLY A 86 -5.43 -2.61 15.08
CA GLY A 86 -6.27 -1.74 15.91
C GLY A 86 -5.52 -0.66 16.67
N LYS A 87 -4.21 -0.49 16.43
CA LYS A 87 -3.36 0.51 17.11
C LYS A 87 -2.98 1.71 16.24
N GLY A 88 -3.65 1.87 15.10
CA GLY A 88 -3.41 3.01 14.21
C GLY A 88 -2.15 2.90 13.36
N VAL A 89 -1.58 1.72 13.20
CA VAL A 89 -0.33 1.51 12.44
C VAL A 89 -0.50 1.84 10.97
N ALA A 90 -1.55 1.31 10.33
CA ALA A 90 -1.82 1.60 8.91
C ALA A 90 -2.08 3.10 8.69
N LYS A 91 -2.84 3.73 9.58
CA LYS A 91 -3.10 5.16 9.54
C LYS A 91 -1.79 5.96 9.60
N ALA A 92 -0.89 5.62 10.52
CA ALA A 92 0.39 6.30 10.67
C ALA A 92 1.25 6.18 9.41
N LEU A 93 1.28 4.99 8.81
CA LEU A 93 2.03 4.76 7.57
C LEU A 93 1.44 5.56 6.39
N MET A 94 0.11 5.63 6.30
CA MET A 94 -0.55 6.42 5.26
C MET A 94 -0.35 7.93 5.48
N GLU A 95 -0.31 8.39 6.72
CA GLU A 95 0.01 9.79 7.03
C GLU A 95 1.46 10.14 6.67
N GLN A 96 2.37 9.18 6.81
CA GLN A 96 3.76 9.39 6.38
C GLN A 96 3.85 9.57 4.86
N ALA A 97 3.00 8.90 4.09
CA ALA A 97 2.93 9.14 2.65
C ALA A 97 2.56 10.61 2.34
N GLU A 98 1.68 11.22 3.12
CA GLU A 98 1.34 12.64 2.97
C GLU A 98 2.54 13.53 3.24
N ASN A 99 3.33 13.21 4.27
CA ASN A 99 4.54 13.97 4.58
C ASN A 99 5.56 13.87 3.43
N VAL A 100 5.74 12.68 2.89
CA VAL A 100 6.63 12.46 1.73
C VAL A 100 6.14 13.27 0.53
N ALA A 101 4.83 13.28 0.27
CA ALA A 101 4.26 14.04 -0.84
C ALA A 101 4.54 15.54 -0.69
N ARG A 102 4.34 16.09 0.49
CA ARG A 102 4.60 17.51 0.76
C ARG A 102 6.07 17.84 0.53
N LEU A 103 6.99 17.02 1.02
CA LEU A 103 8.42 17.20 0.83
C LEU A 103 8.84 17.06 -0.64
N ALA A 104 8.15 16.20 -1.39
CA ALA A 104 8.42 15.98 -2.81
C ALA A 104 7.79 17.02 -3.72
N GLY A 105 6.97 17.93 -3.18
CA GLY A 105 6.32 18.98 -3.94
C GLY A 105 5.15 18.52 -4.79
N THR A 106 4.50 17.43 -4.42
CA THR A 106 3.27 16.96 -5.07
C THR A 106 2.11 16.94 -4.09
N ASN A 107 0.91 17.13 -4.62
CA ASN A 107 -0.33 17.07 -3.82
C ASN A 107 -1.16 15.83 -4.14
N ILE A 108 -0.62 14.90 -4.92
CA ILE A 108 -1.36 13.71 -5.38
C ILE A 108 -0.86 12.48 -4.64
N LEU A 109 -1.80 11.78 -3.97
CA LEU A 109 -1.56 10.51 -3.30
C LEU A 109 -2.44 9.44 -3.95
N ARG A 110 -1.84 8.30 -4.28
CA ARG A 110 -2.54 7.18 -4.93
C ARG A 110 -2.22 5.88 -4.24
N VAL A 111 -3.19 4.97 -4.24
CA VAL A 111 -3.05 3.64 -3.66
C VAL A 111 -4.04 2.70 -4.34
N ASP A 112 -3.67 1.44 -4.47
CA ASP A 112 -4.62 0.40 -4.84
C ASP A 112 -4.70 -0.64 -3.73
N THR A 113 -5.78 -1.40 -3.72
CA THR A 113 -5.96 -2.52 -2.80
C THR A 113 -6.77 -3.61 -3.48
N ASN A 114 -6.50 -4.85 -3.10
CA ASN A 114 -7.26 -5.99 -3.60
C ASN A 114 -8.74 -5.84 -3.25
N SER A 115 -9.61 -6.20 -4.19
CA SER A 115 -11.06 -6.09 -4.02
C SER A 115 -11.61 -6.90 -2.83
N GLU A 116 -10.86 -7.87 -2.35
CA GLU A 116 -11.23 -8.68 -1.19
C GLU A 116 -10.73 -8.09 0.15
N ASN A 117 -9.89 -7.07 0.11
CA ASN A 117 -9.36 -6.45 1.32
C ASN A 117 -10.35 -5.42 1.85
N LYS A 118 -11.28 -5.86 2.69
CA LYS A 118 -12.34 -4.99 3.23
C LYS A 118 -11.80 -3.97 4.25
N ALA A 119 -10.72 -4.31 4.95
CA ALA A 119 -10.13 -3.41 5.94
C ALA A 119 -9.58 -2.12 5.30
N THR A 120 -8.84 -2.24 4.21
CA THR A 120 -8.31 -1.07 3.50
C THR A 120 -9.41 -0.29 2.77
N GLN A 121 -10.40 -0.97 2.22
CA GLN A 121 -11.56 -0.32 1.61
C GLN A 121 -12.34 0.54 2.61
N ALA A 122 -12.35 0.15 3.88
CA ALA A 122 -12.96 0.93 4.95
C ALA A 122 -12.03 2.06 5.42
N LEU A 123 -10.71 1.79 5.46
CA LEU A 123 -9.73 2.75 5.98
C LEU A 123 -9.50 3.93 5.04
N PHE A 124 -9.29 3.68 3.76
CA PHE A 124 -8.88 4.73 2.83
C PHE A 124 -9.86 5.89 2.76
N PRO A 125 -11.19 5.67 2.66
CA PRO A 125 -12.12 6.79 2.71
C PRO A 125 -12.07 7.59 4.00
N LYS A 126 -11.84 6.93 5.14
CA LYS A 126 -11.70 7.62 6.43
C LYS A 126 -10.49 8.55 6.47
N LEU A 127 -9.47 8.26 5.67
CA LEU A 127 -8.27 9.07 5.56
C LEU A 127 -8.37 10.15 4.48
N GLY A 128 -9.53 10.29 3.84
CA GLY A 128 -9.77 11.30 2.83
C GLY A 128 -9.51 10.85 1.39
N TYR A 129 -9.24 9.57 1.18
CA TYR A 129 -9.07 9.01 -0.16
C TYR A 129 -10.44 8.76 -0.80
N GLN A 130 -10.52 9.00 -2.10
CA GLN A 130 -11.74 8.76 -2.88
C GLN A 130 -11.52 7.61 -3.85
N PHE A 131 -12.53 6.75 -3.95
CA PHE A 131 -12.52 5.65 -4.91
C PHE A 131 -12.50 6.23 -6.34
N SER A 132 -11.58 5.74 -7.17
CA SER A 132 -11.40 6.22 -8.55
C SER A 132 -11.81 5.19 -9.59
N GLY A 133 -11.65 3.90 -9.32
CA GLY A 133 -12.00 2.86 -10.27
C GLY A 133 -11.47 1.49 -9.91
N GLU A 134 -11.91 0.48 -10.65
CA GLU A 134 -11.44 -0.89 -10.53
C GLU A 134 -10.50 -1.20 -11.69
N ILE A 135 -9.39 -1.84 -11.39
CA ILE A 135 -8.39 -2.24 -12.39
C ILE A 135 -7.98 -3.70 -12.21
N THR A 136 -7.33 -4.23 -13.24
CA THR A 136 -6.57 -5.48 -13.14
C THR A 136 -5.09 -5.14 -13.28
N LEU A 137 -4.22 -6.00 -12.74
CA LEU A 137 -2.76 -5.83 -12.86
C LEU A 137 -2.18 -7.05 -13.57
N ALA A 138 -1.38 -6.83 -14.62
CA ALA A 138 -0.77 -7.91 -15.39
C ALA A 138 0.12 -8.80 -14.51
N LYS A 139 0.79 -8.20 -13.52
CA LYS A 139 1.65 -8.92 -12.57
C LYS A 139 0.87 -9.79 -11.58
N ARG A 140 -0.44 -9.61 -11.48
CA ARG A 140 -1.34 -10.39 -10.58
C ARG A 140 -2.59 -10.81 -11.32
N PRO A 141 -2.47 -11.72 -12.32
CA PRO A 141 -3.61 -12.10 -13.17
C PRO A 141 -4.73 -12.75 -12.36
N GLY A 142 -5.96 -12.45 -12.76
CA GLY A 142 -7.16 -13.03 -12.13
C GLY A 142 -7.64 -12.27 -10.90
N LEU A 143 -6.92 -11.25 -10.45
CA LEU A 143 -7.32 -10.42 -9.30
C LEU A 143 -7.80 -9.06 -9.76
N LYS A 144 -8.68 -8.47 -8.95
CA LYS A 144 -9.17 -7.12 -9.16
C LYS A 144 -8.70 -6.21 -8.05
N PHE A 145 -8.43 -4.96 -8.39
CA PHE A 145 -7.91 -3.97 -7.46
C PHE A 145 -8.74 -2.70 -7.53
N PHE A 146 -9.00 -2.12 -6.38
CA PHE A 146 -9.70 -0.85 -6.26
C PHE A 146 -8.68 0.26 -6.05
N CYS A 147 -8.79 1.32 -6.84
CA CYS A 147 -7.89 2.45 -6.82
C CYS A 147 -8.50 3.62 -6.07
N TYR A 148 -7.70 4.25 -5.22
CA TYR A 148 -8.10 5.39 -4.41
C TYR A 148 -7.08 6.51 -4.58
N GLN A 149 -7.58 7.75 -4.56
CA GLN A 149 -6.73 8.94 -4.70
C GLN A 149 -7.11 9.97 -3.65
N LYS A 150 -6.11 10.64 -3.13
CA LYS A 150 -6.28 11.80 -2.25
C LYS A 150 -5.52 12.98 -2.81
N LEU A 151 -6.16 14.15 -2.85
CA LEU A 151 -5.52 15.41 -3.20
C LEU A 151 -5.32 16.22 -1.91
N LEU A 152 -4.10 16.66 -1.69
CA LEU A 152 -3.75 17.48 -0.52
C LEU A 152 -4.06 18.95 -0.75
#